data_f682a8fea52d56a91594edf27adbfc8f
#
_entry.id   f682a8fea52d56a91594edf27adbfc8f
#
_cell.length_a   1.000
_cell.length_b   1.000
_cell.length_c   1.000
_cell.angle_alpha   90.00
_cell.angle_beta   90.00
_cell.angle_gamma   90.00
#
_symmetry.space_group_name_H-M   'P 1'
#
loop_
_entity.id
_entity.type
_entity.pdbx_description
1 polymer ?
#
loop_
_entity_poly.entity_id
_entity_poly.type
_entity_poly.pdbx_seq_one_letter_code
_entity_poly.pdbx_strand_id
1 'polypeptide(L)'
;SLVPRAAGGLAGAGERGIITFDPNANDYAVIAHPEQGETGNRYNDGAVDPAGGYWVGSMDASEARPTGKVYRISGDHVPHLLDRDFLIPNGPAFSPDGHIAYLADSARRVVYRYVLEPDGNIIRREKFLKFKRAEGSPDGMATDANGCLWIAFWD
;
A
#
# COMPACT_ATOMS: atom_id res chain seq x y z
N SER A 1 5.23 3.80 5.65
CA SER A 1 5.89 4.23 4.39
C SER A 1 5.89 5.74 4.26
N LEU A 2 6.85 6.26 3.51
CA LEU A 2 6.97 7.68 3.14
C LEU A 2 7.21 7.80 1.65
N VAL A 3 6.54 8.74 0.99
CA VAL A 3 6.65 8.98 -0.45
C VAL A 3 6.81 10.47 -0.75
N PRO A 4 7.56 10.85 -1.81
CA PRO A 4 7.65 12.24 -2.25
C PRO A 4 6.30 12.74 -2.79
N ARG A 5 6.00 14.02 -2.60
CA ARG A 5 4.81 14.69 -3.17
C ARG A 5 5.21 15.58 -4.34
N ALA A 6 4.38 15.63 -5.37
CA ALA A 6 4.59 16.53 -6.50
C ALA A 6 4.56 18.02 -6.08
N ALA A 7 3.79 18.37 -5.05
CA ALA A 7 3.73 19.72 -4.48
C ALA A 7 4.87 20.03 -3.50
N GLY A 8 5.87 19.16 -3.39
CA GLY A 8 6.95 19.25 -2.42
C GLY A 8 6.61 18.59 -1.07
N GLY A 9 7.67 18.31 -0.30
CA GLY A 9 7.57 17.56 0.95
C GLY A 9 7.29 16.09 0.74
N LEU A 10 6.79 15.43 1.78
CA LEU A 10 6.51 14.00 1.83
C LEU A 10 5.03 13.74 2.16
N ALA A 11 4.52 12.61 1.76
CA ALA A 11 3.30 12.02 2.31
C ALA A 11 3.63 10.67 2.94
N GLY A 12 2.82 10.24 3.88
CA GLY A 12 3.02 8.95 4.53
C GLY A 12 1.87 8.55 5.42
N ALA A 13 1.99 7.38 6.03
CA ALA A 13 1.01 6.84 6.93
C ALA A 13 1.64 6.50 8.29
N GLY A 14 0.94 6.84 9.36
CA GLY A 14 1.34 6.61 10.73
C GLY A 14 0.14 6.47 11.65
N GLU A 15 0.35 6.41 12.95
CA GLU A 15 -0.73 6.22 13.94
C GLU A 15 -1.85 7.25 13.84
N ARG A 16 -1.53 8.47 13.39
CA ARG A 16 -2.51 9.57 13.29
C ARG A 16 -3.28 9.59 11.96
N GLY A 17 -3.04 8.62 11.09
CA GLY A 17 -3.63 8.56 9.76
C GLY A 17 -2.63 8.82 8.65
N ILE A 18 -3.14 9.32 7.54
CA ILE A 18 -2.34 9.72 6.37
C ILE A 18 -1.94 11.17 6.55
N ILE A 19 -0.66 11.43 6.45
CA ILE A 19 -0.09 12.75 6.72
C ILE A 19 0.65 13.30 5.50
N THR A 20 0.75 14.61 5.45
CA THR A 20 1.78 15.31 4.68
C THR A 20 2.80 15.92 5.64
N PHE A 21 4.06 15.93 5.25
CA PHE A 21 5.16 16.46 6.04
C PHE A 21 5.99 17.43 5.21
N ASP A 22 6.21 18.62 5.75
CA ASP A 22 7.15 19.60 5.21
C ASP A 22 8.48 19.52 6.00
N PRO A 23 9.54 18.98 5.40
CA PRO A 23 10.83 18.88 6.09
C PRO A 23 11.48 20.23 6.36
N ASN A 24 11.14 21.29 5.61
CA ASN A 24 11.73 22.62 5.82
C ASN A 24 11.07 23.33 7.01
N ALA A 25 9.76 23.22 7.12
CA ALA A 25 9.00 23.77 8.24
C ALA A 25 9.03 22.86 9.49
N ASN A 26 9.48 21.61 9.35
CA ASN A 26 9.37 20.55 10.34
C ASN A 26 7.92 20.42 10.88
N ASP A 27 6.96 20.50 9.97
CA ASP A 27 5.53 20.48 10.27
C ASP A 27 4.81 19.39 9.48
N TYR A 28 3.69 18.92 10.01
CA TYR A 28 2.87 17.91 9.34
C TYR A 28 1.38 18.24 9.46
N ALA A 29 0.62 17.79 8.47
CA ALA A 29 -0.84 17.85 8.49
C ALA A 29 -1.43 16.46 8.26
N VAL A 30 -2.47 16.12 9.03
CA VAL A 30 -3.28 14.92 8.76
C VAL A 30 -4.25 15.27 7.63
N ILE A 31 -4.17 14.53 6.53
CA ILE A 31 -5.01 14.76 5.33
C ILE A 31 -6.15 13.74 5.20
N ALA A 32 -6.01 12.56 5.81
CA ALA A 32 -7.05 11.53 5.84
C ALA A 32 -6.84 10.58 7.02
N HIS A 33 -7.92 10.01 7.53
CA HIS A 33 -7.86 8.95 8.54
C HIS A 33 -8.98 7.92 8.31
N PRO A 34 -8.82 7.02 7.31
CA PRO A 34 -9.88 6.08 6.91
C PRO A 34 -10.32 5.11 8.02
N GLU A 35 -9.49 4.88 9.03
CA GLU A 35 -9.80 4.01 10.18
C GLU A 35 -9.93 4.82 11.49
N GLN A 36 -10.35 6.08 11.40
CA GLN A 36 -10.59 6.89 12.60
C GLN A 36 -11.66 6.25 13.49
N GLY A 37 -11.29 6.00 14.75
CA GLY A 37 -12.17 5.34 15.73
C GLY A 37 -12.11 3.80 15.69
N GLU A 38 -11.50 3.18 14.71
CA GLU A 38 -11.17 1.76 14.74
C GLU A 38 -9.93 1.53 15.61
N THR A 39 -10.02 0.61 16.56
CA THR A 39 -8.89 0.28 17.44
C THR A 39 -8.29 -1.05 17.05
N GLY A 40 -6.97 -1.17 17.16
CA GLY A 40 -6.24 -2.41 16.95
C GLY A 40 -5.60 -2.57 15.58
N ASN A 41 -5.87 -1.67 14.62
CA ASN A 41 -5.13 -1.61 13.36
C ASN A 41 -4.04 -0.52 13.39
N ARG A 42 -3.04 -0.71 12.57
CA ARG A 42 -2.02 0.27 12.19
C ARG A 42 -1.82 0.29 10.69
N TYR A 43 -1.33 1.39 10.14
CA TYR A 43 -0.87 1.38 8.74
C TYR A 43 0.49 0.68 8.63
N ASN A 44 0.72 0.05 7.49
CA ASN A 44 1.96 -0.67 7.21
C ASN A 44 2.69 -0.04 6.01
N ASP A 45 2.62 -0.65 4.86
CA ASP A 45 3.34 -0.19 3.68
C ASP A 45 2.42 0.50 2.67
N GLY A 46 3.02 1.29 1.77
CA GLY A 46 2.29 2.00 0.72
C GLY A 46 3.22 2.67 -0.28
N ALA A 47 2.69 2.91 -1.47
CA ALA A 47 3.37 3.60 -2.56
C ALA A 47 2.39 4.43 -3.38
N VAL A 48 2.92 5.31 -4.23
CA VAL A 48 2.11 6.13 -5.15
C VAL A 48 1.92 5.38 -6.45
N ASP A 49 0.67 5.30 -6.92
CA ASP A 49 0.35 4.75 -8.23
C ASP A 49 0.71 5.74 -9.36
N PRO A 50 0.83 5.30 -10.62
CA PRO A 50 1.15 6.17 -11.74
C PRO A 50 0.14 7.29 -12.00
N ALA A 51 -1.09 7.18 -11.52
CA ALA A 51 -2.12 8.23 -11.59
C ALA A 51 -2.02 9.24 -10.42
N GLY A 52 -1.04 9.10 -9.53
CA GLY A 52 -0.77 10.01 -8.40
C GLY A 52 -1.56 9.70 -7.13
N GLY A 53 -2.27 8.58 -7.05
CA GLY A 53 -2.95 8.12 -5.84
C GLY A 53 -1.99 7.38 -4.90
N TYR A 54 -2.05 7.70 -3.60
CA TYR A 54 -1.28 6.98 -2.58
C TYR A 54 -2.06 5.75 -2.11
N TRP A 55 -1.54 4.57 -2.41
CA TRP A 55 -2.04 3.31 -1.89
C TRP A 55 -1.37 3.00 -0.56
N VAL A 56 -2.16 2.59 0.42
CA VAL A 56 -1.64 2.24 1.74
C VAL A 56 -2.43 1.09 2.34
N GLY A 57 -1.72 0.14 2.93
CA GLY A 57 -2.28 -0.99 3.66
C GLY A 57 -2.38 -0.70 5.16
N SER A 58 -3.50 -1.08 5.78
CA SER A 58 -3.61 -1.23 7.23
C SER A 58 -3.56 -2.71 7.63
N MET A 59 -3.24 -2.99 8.88
CA MET A 59 -3.18 -4.35 9.42
C MET A 59 -3.47 -4.36 10.91
N ASP A 60 -3.86 -5.52 11.44
CA ASP A 60 -3.94 -5.74 12.87
C ASP A 60 -2.57 -5.52 13.53
N ALA A 61 -2.49 -4.66 14.53
CA ALA A 61 -1.24 -4.34 15.22
C ALA A 61 -0.62 -5.56 15.92
N SER A 62 -1.43 -6.57 16.28
CA SER A 62 -0.96 -7.85 16.84
C SER A 62 -0.61 -8.90 15.78
N GLU A 63 -0.83 -8.59 14.48
CA GLU A 63 -0.55 -9.47 13.33
C GLU A 63 -1.35 -10.79 13.31
N ALA A 64 -2.40 -10.87 14.12
CA ALA A 64 -3.16 -12.10 14.33
C ALA A 64 -4.46 -12.19 13.51
N ARG A 65 -5.08 -11.05 13.22
CA ARG A 65 -6.41 -11.00 12.61
C ARG A 65 -6.37 -10.44 11.18
N PRO A 66 -7.19 -10.95 10.25
CA PRO A 66 -7.25 -10.45 8.87
C PRO A 66 -8.14 -9.19 8.78
N THR A 67 -7.88 -8.20 9.61
CA THR A 67 -8.62 -6.92 9.64
C THR A 67 -8.03 -5.87 8.71
N GLY A 68 -6.90 -6.18 8.08
CA GLY A 68 -6.19 -5.26 7.18
C GLY A 68 -7.01 -4.89 5.95
N LYS A 69 -6.89 -3.64 5.56
CA LYS A 69 -7.56 -3.03 4.42
C LYS A 69 -6.53 -2.29 3.56
N VAL A 70 -6.87 -2.06 2.31
CA VAL A 70 -6.06 -1.27 1.38
C VAL A 70 -6.86 -0.08 0.92
N TYR A 71 -6.31 1.10 1.08
CA TYR A 71 -6.93 2.36 0.70
C TYR A 71 -6.12 3.06 -0.40
N ARG A 72 -6.80 3.83 -1.23
CA ARG A 72 -6.22 4.79 -2.15
C ARG A 72 -6.65 6.19 -1.74
N ILE A 73 -5.70 7.10 -1.60
CA ILE A 73 -5.93 8.51 -1.30
C ILE A 73 -5.44 9.32 -2.49
N SER A 74 -6.36 10.01 -3.16
CA SER A 74 -6.08 10.88 -4.30
C SER A 74 -5.90 12.34 -3.88
N GLY A 75 -5.77 13.24 -4.83
CA GLY A 75 -5.54 14.66 -4.57
C GLY A 75 -6.69 15.40 -3.87
N ASP A 76 -7.89 14.83 -3.84
CA ASP A 76 -9.03 15.30 -3.06
C ASP A 76 -8.97 14.91 -1.58
N HIS A 77 -7.98 14.09 -1.20
CA HIS A 77 -7.76 13.55 0.13
C HIS A 77 -8.90 12.64 0.64
N VAL A 78 -9.81 12.21 -0.23
CA VAL A 78 -10.87 11.26 0.12
C VAL A 78 -10.33 9.83 0.06
N PRO A 79 -10.40 9.06 1.17
CA PRO A 79 -9.97 7.67 1.15
C PRO A 79 -10.97 6.77 0.40
N HIS A 80 -10.49 6.04 -0.58
CA HIS A 80 -11.24 5.00 -1.27
C HIS A 80 -10.77 3.62 -0.81
N LEU A 81 -11.67 2.80 -0.27
CA LEU A 81 -11.38 1.42 0.08
C LEU A 81 -11.26 0.60 -1.20
N LEU A 82 -10.08 0.04 -1.43
CA LEU A 82 -9.80 -0.79 -2.61
C LEU A 82 -9.98 -2.28 -2.34
N ASP A 83 -9.51 -2.76 -1.17
CA ASP A 83 -9.54 -4.19 -0.82
C ASP A 83 -9.48 -4.38 0.70
N ARG A 84 -9.75 -5.62 1.17
CA ARG A 84 -9.83 -5.97 2.58
C ARG A 84 -9.40 -7.40 2.85
N ASP A 85 -9.46 -7.81 4.13
CA ASP A 85 -9.15 -9.16 4.60
C ASP A 85 -7.68 -9.54 4.49
N PHE A 86 -6.78 -8.56 4.66
CA PHE A 86 -5.34 -8.79 4.75
C PHE A 86 -4.90 -9.11 6.17
N LEU A 87 -3.89 -9.97 6.30
CA LEU A 87 -3.13 -10.12 7.55
C LEU A 87 -2.04 -9.06 7.63
N ILE A 88 -1.11 -9.05 6.67
CA ILE A 88 0.01 -8.11 6.62
C ILE A 88 0.19 -7.63 5.18
N PRO A 89 -0.52 -6.56 4.75
CA PRO A 89 -0.34 -6.01 3.41
C PRO A 89 1.03 -5.31 3.30
N ASN A 90 1.79 -5.66 2.25
CA ASN A 90 3.08 -5.09 1.90
C ASN A 90 3.20 -4.80 0.40
N GLY A 91 4.11 -3.94 0.03
CA GLY A 91 4.11 -3.25 -1.25
C GLY A 91 3.18 -2.04 -1.13
N PRO A 92 2.54 -1.47 -2.11
CA PRO A 92 2.33 -1.99 -3.47
C PRO A 92 3.47 -1.66 -4.44
N ALA A 93 3.46 -2.36 -5.57
CA ALA A 93 4.24 -2.01 -6.75
C ALA A 93 3.32 -1.90 -7.98
N PHE A 94 3.70 -1.07 -8.94
CA PHE A 94 2.88 -0.80 -10.12
C PHE A 94 3.66 -1.07 -11.39
N SER A 95 3.02 -1.65 -12.42
CA SER A 95 3.65 -1.79 -13.72
C SER A 95 3.97 -0.43 -14.35
N PRO A 96 5.01 -0.34 -15.21
CA PRO A 96 5.39 0.93 -15.82
C PRO A 96 4.27 1.60 -16.65
N ASP A 97 3.36 0.82 -17.19
CA ASP A 97 2.19 1.31 -17.94
C ASP A 97 0.99 1.68 -17.05
N GLY A 98 1.08 1.42 -15.74
CA GLY A 98 0.04 1.76 -14.76
C GLY A 98 -1.19 0.85 -14.75
N HIS A 99 -1.23 -0.19 -15.57
CA HIS A 99 -2.41 -1.07 -15.68
C HIS A 99 -2.41 -2.24 -14.69
N ILE A 100 -1.29 -2.49 -14.01
CA ILE A 100 -1.16 -3.59 -13.04
C ILE A 100 -0.63 -3.04 -11.72
N ALA A 101 -1.26 -3.47 -10.62
CA ALA A 101 -0.69 -3.34 -9.28
C ALA A 101 -0.40 -4.72 -8.68
N TYR A 102 0.64 -4.78 -7.86
CA TYR A 102 0.99 -5.96 -7.08
C TYR A 102 0.95 -5.60 -5.60
N LEU A 103 0.38 -6.50 -4.79
CA LEU A 103 0.30 -6.32 -3.34
C LEU A 103 0.53 -7.67 -2.65
N ALA A 104 1.41 -7.71 -1.67
CA ALA A 104 1.65 -8.91 -0.87
C ALA A 104 0.69 -8.98 0.32
N ASP A 105 0.33 -10.19 0.72
CA ASP A 105 -0.05 -10.54 2.08
C ASP A 105 1.08 -11.42 2.64
N SER A 106 1.97 -10.80 3.39
CA SER A 106 3.21 -11.44 3.86
C SER A 106 2.93 -12.67 4.70
N ALA A 107 1.99 -12.59 5.65
CA ALA A 107 1.65 -13.71 6.51
C ALA A 107 1.05 -14.89 5.74
N ARG A 108 0.29 -14.60 4.69
CA ARG A 108 -0.24 -15.61 3.78
C ARG A 108 0.77 -16.07 2.73
N ARG A 109 1.91 -15.39 2.59
CA ARG A 109 2.94 -15.64 1.56
C ARG A 109 2.37 -15.63 0.14
N VAL A 110 1.51 -14.68 -0.14
CA VAL A 110 0.85 -14.50 -1.44
C VAL A 110 1.13 -13.11 -1.96
N VAL A 111 1.42 -12.99 -3.24
CA VAL A 111 1.33 -11.73 -3.98
C VAL A 111 0.08 -11.78 -4.84
N TYR A 112 -0.76 -10.78 -4.70
CA TYR A 112 -1.91 -10.56 -5.56
C TYR A 112 -1.53 -9.63 -6.72
N ARG A 113 -2.16 -9.84 -7.87
CA ARG A 113 -2.12 -8.96 -9.02
C ARG A 113 -3.50 -8.35 -9.22
N TYR A 114 -3.53 -7.05 -9.42
CA TYR A 114 -4.72 -6.28 -9.72
C TYR A 114 -4.61 -5.70 -11.11
N VAL A 115 -5.64 -5.89 -11.94
CA VAL A 115 -5.81 -5.17 -13.20
C VAL A 115 -6.55 -3.88 -12.89
N LEU A 116 -6.01 -2.76 -13.36
CA LEU A 116 -6.50 -1.43 -13.07
C LEU A 116 -7.08 -0.75 -14.32
N GLU A 117 -8.08 0.09 -14.11
CA GLU A 117 -8.48 1.12 -15.06
C GLU A 117 -7.48 2.29 -15.05
N PRO A 118 -7.49 3.16 -16.08
CA PRO A 118 -6.58 4.31 -16.12
C PRO A 118 -6.71 5.29 -14.94
N ASP A 119 -7.87 5.34 -14.30
CA ASP A 119 -8.13 6.16 -13.11
C ASP A 119 -7.70 5.48 -11.80
N GLY A 120 -7.18 4.24 -11.86
CA GLY A 120 -6.69 3.45 -10.73
C GLY A 120 -7.74 2.59 -10.04
N ASN A 121 -8.96 2.51 -10.57
CA ASN A 121 -9.98 1.57 -10.08
C ASN A 121 -9.61 0.12 -10.39
N ILE A 122 -9.98 -0.80 -9.50
CA ILE A 122 -9.68 -2.23 -9.67
C ILE A 122 -10.75 -2.88 -10.54
N ILE A 123 -10.34 -3.42 -11.70
CA ILE A 123 -11.16 -4.27 -12.56
C ILE A 123 -11.20 -5.70 -12.03
N ARG A 124 -10.03 -6.22 -11.61
CA ARG A 124 -9.88 -7.63 -11.22
C ARG A 124 -8.72 -7.81 -10.24
N ARG A 125 -8.91 -8.72 -9.27
CA ARG A 125 -7.88 -9.25 -8.38
C ARG A 125 -7.68 -10.73 -8.63
N GLU A 126 -6.43 -11.19 -8.63
CA GLU A 126 -6.08 -12.60 -8.73
C GLU A 126 -4.84 -12.93 -7.89
N LYS A 127 -4.69 -14.19 -7.48
CA LYS A 127 -3.45 -14.66 -6.87
C LYS A 127 -2.41 -14.80 -7.98
N PHE A 128 -1.30 -14.08 -7.85
CA PHE A 128 -0.23 -14.07 -8.84
C PHE A 128 0.91 -15.02 -8.46
N LEU A 129 1.44 -14.87 -7.23
CA LEU A 129 2.51 -15.73 -6.71
C LEU A 129 2.10 -16.29 -5.34
N LYS A 130 2.58 -17.49 -5.05
CA LYS A 130 2.44 -18.15 -3.75
C LYS A 130 3.78 -18.76 -3.37
N PHE A 131 4.30 -18.39 -2.20
CA PHE A 131 5.59 -18.83 -1.69
C PHE A 131 5.42 -19.89 -0.60
N LYS A 132 6.40 -20.80 -0.53
CA LYS A 132 6.52 -21.77 0.57
C LYS A 132 7.16 -21.10 1.78
N ARG A 133 6.97 -21.69 2.95
CA ARG A 133 7.58 -21.17 4.19
C ARG A 133 9.11 -21.05 4.10
N ALA A 134 9.77 -21.99 3.46
CA ALA A 134 11.21 -21.99 3.31
C ALA A 134 11.75 -20.90 2.35
N GLU A 135 10.87 -20.22 1.61
CA GLU A 135 11.23 -19.13 0.71
C GLU A 135 11.10 -17.75 1.37
N GLY A 136 10.57 -17.72 2.61
CA GLY A 136 10.34 -16.49 3.37
C GLY A 136 8.98 -15.86 3.10
N SER A 137 8.79 -14.68 3.63
CA SER A 137 7.56 -13.87 3.53
C SER A 137 7.80 -12.68 2.60
N PRO A 138 7.01 -12.49 1.53
CA PRO A 138 7.15 -11.35 0.63
C PRO A 138 6.85 -10.05 1.38
N ASP A 139 7.66 -9.03 1.15
CA ASP A 139 7.64 -7.73 1.82
C ASP A 139 7.52 -6.59 0.80
N GLY A 140 8.34 -5.55 0.93
CA GLY A 140 8.37 -4.44 -0.01
C GLY A 140 8.67 -4.88 -1.45
N MET A 141 8.05 -4.20 -2.40
CA MET A 141 8.14 -4.53 -3.82
C MET A 141 8.39 -3.31 -4.67
N ALA A 142 9.02 -3.52 -5.82
CA ALA A 142 9.16 -2.51 -6.88
C ALA A 142 9.12 -3.18 -8.25
N THR A 143 8.73 -2.44 -9.28
CA THR A 143 8.89 -2.87 -10.68
C THR A 143 10.03 -2.09 -11.33
N ASP A 144 10.76 -2.75 -12.21
CA ASP A 144 11.73 -2.07 -13.07
C ASP A 144 11.09 -1.56 -14.39
N ALA A 145 11.86 -0.85 -15.19
CA ALA A 145 11.40 -0.30 -16.46
C ALA A 145 10.98 -1.35 -17.49
N ASN A 146 11.40 -2.60 -17.32
CA ASN A 146 11.00 -3.73 -18.18
C ASN A 146 9.75 -4.45 -17.67
N GLY A 147 9.19 -3.98 -16.53
CA GLY A 147 8.02 -4.59 -15.88
C GLY A 147 8.33 -5.83 -15.03
N CYS A 148 9.62 -6.12 -14.75
CA CYS A 148 9.96 -7.18 -13.80
C CYS A 148 9.62 -6.74 -12.39
N LEU A 149 8.97 -7.62 -11.63
CA LEU A 149 8.64 -7.39 -10.22
C LEU A 149 9.80 -7.88 -9.34
N TRP A 150 10.35 -6.97 -8.55
CA TRP A 150 11.35 -7.23 -7.53
C TRP A 150 10.66 -7.29 -6.17
N ILE A 151 10.92 -8.33 -5.41
CA ILE A 151 10.28 -8.59 -4.12
C ILE A 151 11.36 -8.79 -3.06
N ALA A 152 11.33 -7.99 -2.01
CA ALA A 152 12.12 -8.26 -0.81
C ALA A 152 11.44 -9.37 0.02
N PHE A 153 12.24 -10.14 0.73
CA PHE A 153 11.76 -11.16 1.64
C PHE A 153 12.38 -10.98 3.01
N TRP A 154 11.59 -11.29 4.03
CA TRP A 154 12.05 -11.37 5.40
C TRP A 154 11.72 -12.76 5.97
N ASP A 155 12.51 -13.23 6.98
CA ASP A 155 12.33 -14.45 7.75
C ASP A 155 13.01 -15.68 7.19
#